data_c8b1e30a1af6b4f286b4fd48260b5778
#
_entry.id   c8b1e30a1af6b4f286b4fd48260b5778
#
_cell.length_a   1.000
_cell.length_b   1.000
_cell.length_c   1.000
_cell.angle_alpha   90.00
_cell.angle_beta   90.00
_cell.angle_gamma   90.00
#
_symmetry.space_group_name_H-M   'P 1'
#
loop_
_entity.id
_entity.type
_entity.pdbx_description
1 polymer ?
#
loop_
_entity_poly.entity_id
_entity_poly.type
_entity_poly.pdbx_seq_one_letter_code
_entity_poly.pdbx_strand_id
1 'polypeptide(L)'
;MNSDFYSDSFCFLAYDKDNPEHVKALEKLLSDPLVDEYFNSLESNLKDEDTFWDSAYLVSNYDEIIGYLAIFMDAKEAELHYAVVPEFRGIRNNSNETIGCQIVREASIGLFRRCKSLKYLKLMIEKSNIRSTKAALRAGYKQVEKGFYNKFTLSREDAMSL
;
A
#
# COMPACT_ATOMS: atom_id res chain seq x y z
N MET A 1 8.06 -13.75 -1.07
CA MET A 1 8.15 -12.43 -0.39
C MET A 1 7.24 -12.30 0.85
N ASN A 2 6.97 -13.38 1.54
CA ASN A 2 6.02 -13.38 2.67
C ASN A 2 6.73 -13.21 4.03
N SER A 3 7.74 -12.38 4.12
CA SER A 3 8.38 -12.03 5.39
C SER A 3 8.23 -10.55 5.69
N ASP A 4 8.15 -10.21 6.95
CA ASP A 4 8.09 -8.84 7.42
C ASP A 4 9.25 -8.00 6.85
N PHE A 5 9.01 -6.73 6.64
CA PHE A 5 10.08 -5.77 6.36
C PHE A 5 9.84 -4.45 7.08
N TYR A 6 10.89 -3.66 7.19
CA TYR A 6 10.91 -2.51 8.07
C TYR A 6 11.41 -1.28 7.32
N SER A 7 10.87 -0.13 7.71
CA SER A 7 11.34 1.19 7.32
C SER A 7 11.56 2.04 8.56
N ASP A 8 11.95 3.28 8.40
CA ASP A 8 12.20 4.19 9.52
C ASP A 8 10.93 4.43 10.36
N SER A 9 9.78 4.52 9.69
CA SER A 9 8.51 4.87 10.35
C SER A 9 7.58 3.67 10.56
N PHE A 10 7.76 2.57 9.80
CA PHE A 10 6.79 1.48 9.77
C PHE A 10 7.43 0.10 9.80
N CYS A 11 6.67 -0.82 10.37
CA CYS A 11 6.84 -2.26 10.20
C CYS A 11 5.74 -2.77 9.27
N PHE A 12 6.13 -3.45 8.19
CA PHE A 12 5.23 -4.11 7.27
C PHE A 12 5.18 -5.58 7.64
N LEU A 13 4.12 -5.96 8.35
CA LEU A 13 3.92 -7.32 8.89
C LEU A 13 3.23 -8.19 7.82
N ALA A 14 3.88 -9.27 7.41
CA ALA A 14 3.26 -10.23 6.52
C ALA A 14 1.93 -10.74 7.11
N TYR A 15 0.84 -10.60 6.37
CA TYR A 15 -0.48 -10.97 6.86
C TYR A 15 -0.54 -12.49 7.13
N ASP A 16 -0.96 -12.83 8.32
CA ASP A 16 -1.16 -14.21 8.77
C ASP A 16 -2.64 -14.41 9.15
N LYS A 17 -3.34 -15.20 8.34
CA LYS A 17 -4.76 -15.53 8.56
C LYS A 17 -5.02 -16.33 9.84
N ASP A 18 -4.00 -16.98 10.36
CA ASP A 18 -4.08 -17.78 11.58
C ASP A 18 -3.76 -16.96 12.85
N ASN A 19 -3.33 -15.70 12.67
CA ASN A 19 -3.10 -14.75 13.76
C ASN A 19 -4.38 -13.95 14.05
N PRO A 20 -5.03 -14.13 15.23
CA PRO A 20 -6.28 -13.44 15.55
C PRO A 20 -6.17 -11.91 15.56
N GLU A 21 -5.02 -11.36 15.91
CA GLU A 21 -4.79 -9.89 15.91
C GLU A 21 -4.74 -9.35 14.48
N HIS A 22 -4.11 -10.09 13.55
CA HIS A 22 -4.09 -9.73 12.14
C HIS A 22 -5.51 -9.77 11.54
N VAL A 23 -6.27 -10.82 11.82
CA VAL A 23 -7.65 -10.95 11.34
C VAL A 23 -8.51 -9.81 11.87
N LYS A 24 -8.44 -9.51 13.15
CA LYS A 24 -9.20 -8.42 13.79
C LYS A 24 -8.84 -7.05 13.18
N ALA A 25 -7.57 -6.79 12.95
CA ALA A 25 -7.12 -5.54 12.33
C ALA A 25 -7.64 -5.39 10.90
N LEU A 26 -7.62 -6.47 10.12
CA LEU A 26 -8.16 -6.48 8.77
C LEU A 26 -9.68 -6.27 8.75
N GLU A 27 -10.42 -6.95 9.63
CA GLU A 27 -11.87 -6.76 9.75
C GLU A 27 -12.24 -5.32 10.10
N LYS A 28 -11.46 -4.69 10.97
CA LYS A 28 -11.64 -3.26 11.30
C LYS A 28 -11.46 -2.37 10.08
N LEU A 29 -10.44 -2.62 9.25
CA LEU A 29 -10.22 -1.89 8.00
C LEU A 29 -11.35 -2.10 7.00
N LEU A 30 -11.79 -3.33 6.81
CA LEU A 30 -12.86 -3.69 5.87
C LEU A 30 -14.23 -3.17 6.29
N SER A 31 -14.44 -2.86 7.56
CA SER A 31 -15.68 -2.24 8.05
C SER A 31 -15.80 -0.76 7.71
N ASP A 32 -14.73 -0.14 7.25
CA ASP A 32 -14.73 1.27 6.85
C ASP A 32 -15.37 1.44 5.47
N PRO A 33 -16.43 2.27 5.32
CA PRO A 33 -17.11 2.49 4.05
C PRO A 33 -16.20 3.00 2.92
N LEU A 34 -15.17 3.80 3.24
CA LEU A 34 -14.21 4.29 2.24
C LEU A 34 -13.28 3.18 1.74
N VAL A 35 -12.91 2.24 2.60
CA VAL A 35 -12.13 1.06 2.19
C VAL A 35 -13.00 0.16 1.31
N ASP A 36 -14.23 -0.08 1.70
CA ASP A 36 -15.18 -0.88 0.92
C ASP A 36 -15.43 -0.27 -0.46
N GLU A 37 -15.60 1.05 -0.56
CA GLU A 37 -15.79 1.77 -1.82
C GLU A 37 -14.63 1.55 -2.81
N TYR A 38 -13.38 1.60 -2.34
CA TYR A 38 -12.18 1.52 -3.21
C TYR A 38 -11.49 0.15 -3.22
N PHE A 39 -11.91 -0.78 -2.37
CA PHE A 39 -11.31 -2.11 -2.19
C PHE A 39 -12.34 -3.25 -2.19
N ASN A 40 -13.41 -3.14 -2.97
CA ASN A 40 -14.52 -4.10 -3.02
C ASN A 40 -14.12 -5.56 -3.13
N SER A 41 -12.96 -5.85 -3.70
CA SER A 41 -12.45 -7.21 -3.88
C SER A 41 -11.45 -7.64 -2.80
N LEU A 42 -11.08 -6.74 -1.87
CA LEU A 42 -10.03 -7.03 -0.89
C LEU A 42 -10.39 -8.21 0.00
N GLU A 43 -11.62 -8.24 0.51
CA GLU A 43 -12.11 -9.31 1.38
C GLU A 43 -12.14 -10.66 0.68
N SER A 44 -12.64 -10.72 -0.56
CA SER A 44 -12.66 -11.96 -1.34
C SER A 44 -11.24 -12.43 -1.68
N ASN A 45 -10.36 -11.50 -2.00
CA ASN A 45 -8.96 -11.79 -2.36
C ASN A 45 -8.14 -12.30 -1.17
N LEU A 46 -8.50 -11.93 0.07
CA LEU A 46 -7.77 -12.35 1.27
C LEU A 46 -8.31 -13.63 1.90
N LYS A 47 -9.57 -13.97 1.64
CA LYS A 47 -10.21 -15.19 2.16
C LYS A 47 -10.04 -16.38 1.25
N ASP A 48 -9.71 -16.19 -0.01
CA ASP A 48 -9.53 -17.24 -0.99
C ASP A 48 -8.07 -17.73 -1.02
N GLU A 49 -7.86 -19.04 -1.08
CA GLU A 49 -6.52 -19.64 -1.22
C GLU A 49 -5.89 -19.32 -2.58
N ASP A 50 -6.70 -18.98 -3.57
CA ASP A 50 -6.31 -18.50 -4.89
C ASP A 50 -6.23 -16.97 -4.92
N THR A 51 -5.55 -16.36 -3.96
CA THR A 51 -5.47 -14.90 -3.88
C THR A 51 -4.81 -14.29 -5.11
N PHE A 52 -5.47 -13.29 -5.68
CA PHE A 52 -4.94 -12.48 -6.77
C PHE A 52 -3.66 -11.70 -6.38
N TRP A 53 -3.45 -11.50 -5.08
CA TRP A 53 -2.32 -10.78 -4.53
C TRP A 53 -1.18 -11.72 -4.13
N ASP A 54 0.03 -11.45 -4.61
CA ASP A 54 1.22 -12.23 -4.27
C ASP A 54 1.63 -12.05 -2.81
N SER A 55 1.35 -10.88 -2.23
CA SER A 55 1.70 -10.57 -0.85
C SER A 55 0.74 -9.56 -0.24
N ALA A 56 0.40 -9.75 1.02
CA ALA A 56 -0.42 -8.84 1.81
C ALA A 56 0.31 -8.53 3.13
N TYR A 57 0.27 -7.28 3.55
CA TYR A 57 0.92 -6.78 4.76
C TYR A 57 -0.03 -5.91 5.57
N LEU A 58 0.04 -6.04 6.89
CA LEU A 58 -0.46 -5.03 7.80
C LEU A 58 0.63 -4.01 8.06
N VAL A 59 0.29 -2.74 8.08
CA VAL A 59 1.24 -1.66 8.34
C VAL A 59 1.13 -1.23 9.79
N SER A 60 2.23 -1.34 10.54
CA SER A 60 2.33 -0.92 11.92
C SER A 60 3.26 0.29 12.05
N ASN A 61 2.92 1.21 12.94
CA ASN A 61 3.79 2.31 13.35
C ASN A 61 4.67 1.93 14.56
N TYR A 62 4.92 0.64 14.77
CA TYR A 62 5.59 0.00 15.91
C TYR A 62 4.75 -0.08 17.20
N ASP A 63 3.70 0.72 17.36
CA ASP A 63 2.80 0.68 18.53
C ASP A 63 1.49 -0.04 18.19
N GLU A 64 0.92 0.24 17.03
CA GLU A 64 -0.36 -0.30 16.60
C GLU A 64 -0.44 -0.45 15.08
N ILE A 65 -1.42 -1.24 14.62
CA ILE A 65 -1.69 -1.41 13.19
C ILE A 65 -2.48 -0.21 12.70
N ILE A 66 -1.94 0.47 11.69
CA ILE A 66 -2.48 1.71 11.14
C ILE A 66 -2.92 1.62 9.69
N GLY A 67 -2.65 0.51 9.04
CA GLY A 67 -2.97 0.38 7.62
C GLY A 67 -2.74 -1.02 7.06
N TYR A 68 -2.87 -1.08 5.75
CA TYR A 68 -2.77 -2.30 4.97
C TYR A 68 -2.06 -2.02 3.64
N LEU A 69 -1.32 -3.01 3.16
CA LEU A 69 -0.62 -2.97 1.88
C LEU A 69 -0.78 -4.31 1.18
N ALA A 70 -1.24 -4.30 -0.07
CA ALA A 70 -1.25 -5.48 -0.93
C ALA A 70 -0.36 -5.25 -2.15
N ILE A 71 0.30 -6.31 -2.61
CA ILE A 71 1.26 -6.28 -3.71
C ILE A 71 0.93 -7.39 -4.70
N PHE A 72 0.78 -7.02 -5.96
CA PHE A 72 0.66 -7.93 -7.08
C PHE A 72 1.90 -7.80 -7.98
N MET A 73 2.63 -8.90 -8.16
CA MET A 73 3.86 -8.94 -8.97
C MET A 73 3.55 -9.39 -10.39
N ASP A 74 4.05 -8.66 -11.38
CA ASP A 74 4.00 -9.02 -12.78
C ASP A 74 5.37 -8.76 -13.43
N ALA A 75 6.17 -9.82 -13.54
CA ALA A 75 7.53 -9.80 -14.12
C ALA A 75 8.42 -8.72 -13.49
N LYS A 76 8.53 -7.55 -14.12
CA LYS A 76 9.40 -6.43 -13.68
C LYS A 76 8.61 -5.27 -13.04
N GLU A 77 7.31 -5.42 -12.92
CA GLU A 77 6.39 -4.42 -12.40
C GLU A 77 5.64 -5.00 -11.21
N ALA A 78 5.32 -4.17 -10.24
CA ALA A 78 4.42 -4.54 -9.16
C ALA A 78 3.36 -3.46 -8.95
N GLU A 79 2.14 -3.90 -8.73
CA GLU A 79 1.02 -3.04 -8.39
C GLU A 79 0.83 -3.02 -6.87
N LEU A 80 0.67 -1.83 -6.30
CA LEU A 80 0.42 -1.63 -4.88
C LEU A 80 -1.00 -1.18 -4.63
N HIS A 81 -1.61 -1.72 -3.58
CA HIS A 81 -2.84 -1.22 -3.00
C HIS A 81 -2.61 -0.99 -1.51
N TYR A 82 -3.10 0.12 -0.99
CA TYR A 82 -2.94 0.46 0.41
C TYR A 82 -4.19 1.12 0.99
N ALA A 83 -4.38 0.97 2.28
CA ALA A 83 -5.41 1.65 3.03
C ALA A 83 -4.86 2.09 4.39
N VAL A 84 -5.39 3.20 4.91
CA VAL A 84 -5.06 3.74 6.22
C VAL A 84 -6.30 3.68 7.09
N VAL A 85 -6.17 3.23 8.35
CA VAL A 85 -7.30 3.23 9.29
C VAL A 85 -7.81 4.67 9.50
N PRO A 86 -9.13 4.86 9.71
CA PRO A 86 -9.75 6.19 9.75
C PRO A 86 -9.10 7.15 10.74
N GLU A 87 -8.70 6.66 11.91
CA GLU A 87 -8.13 7.46 12.99
C GLU A 87 -6.77 8.09 12.63
N PHE A 88 -6.08 7.52 11.64
CA PHE A 88 -4.77 8.00 11.18
C PHE A 88 -4.81 8.78 9.87
N ARG A 89 -5.98 8.88 9.23
CA ARG A 89 -6.13 9.67 8.01
C ARG A 89 -6.00 11.15 8.29
N GLY A 90 -5.28 11.84 7.42
CA GLY A 90 -5.07 13.28 7.53
C GLY A 90 -4.02 13.71 8.55
N ILE A 91 -3.52 12.79 9.38
CA ILE A 91 -2.39 13.07 10.27
C ILE A 91 -1.13 13.26 9.42
N ARG A 92 -0.36 14.30 9.74
CA ARG A 92 0.84 14.69 9.00
C ARG A 92 2.07 14.66 9.91
N ASN A 93 3.20 14.28 9.30
CA ASN A 93 4.50 14.36 9.97
C ASN A 93 5.08 15.79 9.92
N ASN A 94 6.30 15.97 10.44
CA ASN A 94 7.02 17.25 10.42
C ASN A 94 7.33 17.77 9.01
N SER A 95 7.40 16.88 8.02
CA SER A 95 7.58 17.22 6.60
C SER A 95 6.26 17.50 5.88
N ASN A 96 5.16 17.62 6.62
CA ASN A 96 3.81 17.86 6.10
C ASN A 96 3.28 16.74 5.16
N GLU A 97 3.77 15.51 5.35
CA GLU A 97 3.31 14.34 4.63
C GLU A 97 2.24 13.59 5.43
N THR A 98 1.18 13.15 4.76
CA THR A 98 0.18 12.26 5.37
C THR A 98 0.74 10.86 5.59
N ILE A 99 0.14 10.08 6.48
CA ILE A 99 0.51 8.68 6.72
C ILE A 99 0.40 7.86 5.44
N GLY A 100 -0.65 8.06 4.63
CA GLY A 100 -0.78 7.38 3.35
C GLY A 100 0.39 7.65 2.40
N CYS A 101 0.82 8.89 2.28
CA CYS A 101 2.00 9.26 1.50
C CYS A 101 3.28 8.59 2.02
N GLN A 102 3.49 8.60 3.33
CA GLN A 102 4.64 7.95 3.96
C GLN A 102 4.65 6.44 3.71
N ILE A 103 3.50 5.76 3.89
CA ILE A 103 3.36 4.32 3.62
C ILE A 103 3.74 4.00 2.19
N VAL A 104 3.18 4.70 1.22
CA VAL A 104 3.46 4.47 -0.21
C VAL A 104 4.95 4.67 -0.51
N ARG A 105 5.55 5.76 -0.03
CA ARG A 105 6.96 6.05 -0.27
C ARG A 105 7.88 5.00 0.38
N GLU A 106 7.71 4.73 1.67
CA GLU A 106 8.58 3.81 2.40
C GLU A 106 8.41 2.37 1.95
N ALA A 107 7.18 1.93 1.64
CA ALA A 107 6.92 0.64 1.03
C ALA A 107 7.59 0.51 -0.34
N SER A 108 7.50 1.53 -1.18
CA SER A 108 8.12 1.54 -2.51
C SER A 108 9.64 1.38 -2.44
N ILE A 109 10.28 2.14 -1.59
CA ILE A 109 11.74 2.04 -1.37
C ILE A 109 12.11 0.65 -0.84
N GLY A 110 11.37 0.15 0.15
CA GLY A 110 11.57 -1.17 0.73
C GLY A 110 11.45 -2.30 -0.30
N LEU A 111 10.43 -2.24 -1.15
CA LEU A 111 10.21 -3.24 -2.20
C LEU A 111 11.32 -3.24 -3.25
N PHE A 112 11.77 -2.08 -3.70
CA PHE A 112 12.90 -1.99 -4.63
C PHE A 112 14.21 -2.51 -4.03
N ARG A 113 14.43 -2.30 -2.73
CA ARG A 113 15.61 -2.85 -2.04
C ARG A 113 15.56 -4.37 -1.94
N ARG A 114 14.39 -4.94 -1.70
CA ARG A 114 14.18 -6.39 -1.52
C ARG A 114 14.16 -7.15 -2.85
N CYS A 115 13.55 -6.59 -3.88
CA CYS A 115 13.35 -7.24 -5.17
C CYS A 115 14.19 -6.56 -6.25
N LYS A 116 15.36 -7.13 -6.54
CA LYS A 116 16.33 -6.58 -7.51
C LYS A 116 15.83 -6.58 -8.96
N SER A 117 14.97 -7.53 -9.31
CA SER A 117 14.38 -7.62 -10.65
C SER A 117 13.29 -6.58 -10.92
N LEU A 118 12.72 -6.01 -9.87
CA LEU A 118 11.64 -5.03 -9.97
C LEU A 118 12.16 -3.71 -10.55
N LYS A 119 11.55 -3.24 -11.64
CA LYS A 119 11.92 -2.00 -12.32
C LYS A 119 10.95 -0.86 -12.08
N TYR A 120 9.66 -1.19 -11.96
CA TYR A 120 8.58 -0.22 -11.80
C TYR A 120 7.62 -0.66 -10.72
N LEU A 121 7.08 0.32 -10.01
CA LEU A 121 5.89 0.19 -9.19
C LEU A 121 4.76 0.98 -9.82
N LYS A 122 3.54 0.48 -9.70
CA LYS A 122 2.36 1.18 -10.19
C LYS A 122 1.26 1.26 -9.13
N LEU A 123 0.48 2.32 -9.24
CA LEU A 123 -0.76 2.53 -8.50
C LEU A 123 -1.87 2.77 -9.52
N MET A 124 -2.96 2.03 -9.39
CA MET A 124 -4.20 2.25 -10.14
C MET A 124 -5.18 2.94 -9.19
N ILE A 125 -5.41 4.22 -9.41
CA ILE A 125 -6.20 5.05 -8.50
C ILE A 125 -7.46 5.51 -9.22
N GLU A 126 -8.62 5.22 -8.63
CA GLU A 126 -9.89 5.71 -9.13
C GLU A 126 -9.86 7.24 -9.22
N LYS A 127 -10.33 7.78 -10.34
CA LYS A 127 -10.29 9.22 -10.63
C LYS A 127 -10.88 10.09 -9.52
N SER A 128 -11.90 9.61 -8.83
CA SER A 128 -12.55 10.32 -7.72
C SER A 128 -11.74 10.29 -6.42
N ASN A 129 -10.74 9.40 -6.29
CA ASN A 129 -9.94 9.27 -5.08
C ASN A 129 -8.80 10.29 -5.03
N ILE A 130 -9.15 11.53 -4.73
CA ILE A 130 -8.22 12.66 -4.71
C ILE A 130 -7.13 12.51 -3.64
N ARG A 131 -7.44 11.92 -2.50
CA ARG A 131 -6.46 11.69 -1.41
C ARG A 131 -5.32 10.78 -1.87
N SER A 132 -5.65 9.63 -2.45
CA SER A 132 -4.65 8.69 -2.96
C SER A 132 -3.86 9.28 -4.11
N THR A 133 -4.50 10.06 -4.99
CA THR A 133 -3.82 10.77 -6.08
C THR A 133 -2.75 11.72 -5.53
N LYS A 134 -3.10 12.55 -4.55
CA LYS A 134 -2.12 13.46 -3.92
C LYS A 134 -1.00 12.73 -3.21
N ALA A 135 -1.31 11.63 -2.51
CA ALA A 135 -0.32 10.79 -1.84
C ALA A 135 0.67 10.17 -2.83
N ALA A 136 0.18 9.64 -3.95
CA ALA A 136 1.01 9.08 -5.02
C ALA A 136 1.97 10.12 -5.61
N LEU A 137 1.47 11.28 -5.98
CA LEU A 137 2.30 12.37 -6.54
C LEU A 137 3.36 12.85 -5.55
N ARG A 138 3.00 13.00 -4.28
CA ARG A 138 3.98 13.38 -3.23
C ARG A 138 5.01 12.29 -2.94
N ALA A 139 4.63 11.02 -3.11
CA ALA A 139 5.57 9.90 -2.97
C ALA A 139 6.51 9.74 -4.17
N GLY A 140 6.42 10.60 -5.19
CA GLY A 140 7.29 10.63 -6.35
C GLY A 140 6.76 9.88 -7.57
N TYR A 141 5.55 9.33 -7.51
CA TYR A 141 4.92 8.69 -8.67
C TYR A 141 4.53 9.73 -9.72
N LYS A 142 4.57 9.30 -10.97
CA LYS A 142 4.17 10.10 -12.14
C LYS A 142 2.94 9.50 -12.79
N GLN A 143 1.96 10.33 -13.11
CA GLN A 143 0.77 9.88 -13.83
C GLN A 143 1.13 9.60 -15.29
N VAL A 144 0.84 8.40 -15.76
CA VAL A 144 1.18 7.93 -17.12
C VAL A 144 -0.05 7.64 -17.98
N GLU A 145 -1.20 7.36 -17.35
CA GLU A 145 -2.47 7.14 -18.05
C GLU A 145 -3.63 7.79 -17.29
N LYS A 146 -4.63 8.25 -18.01
CA LYS A 146 -5.89 8.79 -17.50
C LYS A 146 -7.05 7.90 -17.94
N GLY A 147 -8.05 7.71 -17.06
CA GLY A 147 -9.24 6.93 -17.34
C GLY A 147 -10.16 6.92 -16.13
N PHE A 148 -11.00 5.91 -16.03
CA PHE A 148 -11.76 5.65 -14.81
C PHE A 148 -10.79 5.40 -13.62
N TYR A 149 -9.76 4.61 -13.87
CA TYR A 149 -8.57 4.52 -13.03
C TYR A 149 -7.43 5.27 -13.69
N ASN A 150 -6.80 6.16 -12.97
CA ASN A 150 -5.56 6.81 -13.38
C ASN A 150 -4.38 5.92 -12.98
N LYS A 151 -3.45 5.71 -13.90
CA LYS A 151 -2.24 4.95 -13.67
C LYS A 151 -1.09 5.87 -13.28
N PHE A 152 -0.44 5.54 -12.17
CA PHE A 152 0.76 6.21 -11.67
C PHE A 152 1.90 5.20 -11.60
N THR A 153 3.10 5.61 -11.98
CA THR A 153 4.29 4.75 -11.91
C THR A 153 5.45 5.42 -11.20
N LEU A 154 6.27 4.61 -10.55
CA LEU A 154 7.54 5.01 -9.96
C LEU A 154 8.62 4.05 -10.46
N SER A 155 9.68 4.59 -11.09
CA SER A 155 10.83 3.78 -11.50
C SER A 155 11.75 3.51 -10.31
N ARG A 156 12.55 2.43 -10.41
CA ARG A 156 13.62 2.16 -9.43
C ARG A 156 14.57 3.35 -9.29
N GLU A 157 14.97 3.93 -10.42
CA GLU A 157 15.91 5.06 -10.43
C GLU A 157 15.35 6.25 -9.66
N ASP A 158 14.10 6.64 -9.92
CA ASP A 158 13.44 7.75 -9.22
C ASP A 158 13.26 7.44 -7.72
N ALA A 159 12.88 6.20 -7.37
CA ALA A 159 12.71 5.79 -5.98
C ALA A 159 14.03 5.86 -5.17
N MET A 160 15.14 5.48 -5.78
CA MET A 160 16.45 5.48 -5.11
C MET A 160 17.04 6.88 -4.95
N SER A 161 16.46 7.90 -5.59
CA SER A 161 16.84 9.32 -5.45
C SER A 161 15.92 10.10 -4.48
N LEU A 162 14.92 9.46 -3.91
CA LEU A 162 14.02 10.07 -2.93
C LEU A 162 14.68 10.33 -1.58
#